data_e398294ae66527012f633fd9ab935906
#
_entry.id   e398294ae66527012f633fd9ab935906
#
_cell.length_a   1.000
_cell.length_b   1.000
_cell.length_c   1.000
_cell.angle_alpha   90.00
_cell.angle_beta   90.00
_cell.angle_gamma   90.00
#
_symmetry.space_group_name_H-M   'P 1'
#
loop_
_entity.id
_entity.type
_entity.pdbx_description
1 polymer ?
#
loop_
_entity_poly.entity_id
_entity_poly.type
_entity_poly.pdbx_seq_one_letter_code
_entity_poly.pdbx_strand_id
1 'polypeptide(L)'
;MHKIERLLQTLAPKGVEFKTLEEVFEIKNGYTPSKNNPEFWKKGTIPWFRMEDIRENGRILKDSIQHITPKALKGKKLFPKNSIIISTTATIGEHALLIVDSLANQQFTFLSKKANCDIALDMKFFFYQCFLLGEWCKKNTNVSGFASVDMTAFKKYKFPIPPLEIQQEIVKILDAFTELNTELNTELKARKKQYEYYQNMLLDFNDINQNHKDAKMSAKPYPKRLKTLLQTLAPKGVEFKKIGELFKRNKGINITAAQMKELHSEIGKVRIFAGGATKADINYKDISKKDIINCESVIIKSRGNIGFEYYNQPFSHKNEIWSYSSKTNQMLVKFLYYYLSNNQDYFQKLAQSSSVKLPQLSVSDTDEYEVPIPPLEIQQEIVKILDQFSLLTTDLLAGIPAEIKARKKQYEYYREKLLTFKPLTPNKEVKK
;
A
#
# COMPACT_ATOMS: atom_id res chain seq x y z
N MET A 1 26.58 8.39 -6.57
CA MET A 1 27.16 9.37 -5.62
C MET A 1 28.49 9.93 -6.12
N HIS A 2 29.52 9.14 -6.37
CA HIS A 2 30.82 9.66 -6.86
C HIS A 2 30.77 10.59 -8.08
N LYS A 3 29.82 10.37 -9.01
CA LYS A 3 29.66 11.23 -10.17
C LYS A 3 29.15 12.63 -9.79
N ILE A 4 28.11 12.70 -8.93
CA ILE A 4 27.55 13.96 -8.44
C ILE A 4 28.59 14.73 -7.62
N GLU A 5 29.34 14.07 -6.74
CA GLU A 5 30.37 14.68 -5.92
C GLU A 5 31.48 15.30 -6.82
N ARG A 6 31.93 14.59 -7.87
CA ARG A 6 32.87 15.11 -8.84
C ARG A 6 32.31 16.30 -9.60
N LEU A 7 31.06 16.22 -10.08
CA LEU A 7 30.41 17.34 -10.77
C LEU A 7 30.31 18.57 -9.86
N LEU A 8 29.92 18.39 -8.58
CA LEU A 8 29.88 19.50 -7.61
C LEU A 8 31.25 20.13 -7.39
N GLN A 9 32.31 19.33 -7.25
CA GLN A 9 33.68 19.82 -7.09
C GLN A 9 34.16 20.58 -8.32
N THR A 10 33.76 20.15 -9.52
CA THR A 10 34.23 20.76 -10.79
C THR A 10 33.39 21.99 -11.17
N LEU A 11 32.04 21.89 -11.09
CA LEU A 11 31.14 22.90 -11.65
C LEU A 11 30.61 23.89 -10.59
N ALA A 12 30.63 23.51 -9.31
CA ALA A 12 30.14 24.33 -8.22
C ALA A 12 31.02 24.25 -6.96
N PRO A 13 32.36 24.46 -7.10
CA PRO A 13 33.31 24.28 -5.96
C PRO A 13 33.06 25.25 -4.80
N LYS A 14 32.48 26.42 -5.07
CA LYS A 14 32.15 27.45 -4.07
C LYS A 14 30.73 27.32 -3.51
N GLY A 15 29.98 26.33 -3.94
CA GLY A 15 28.55 26.14 -3.59
C GLY A 15 27.61 26.44 -4.74
N VAL A 16 26.33 26.42 -4.47
CA VAL A 16 25.23 26.53 -5.43
C VAL A 16 24.45 27.83 -5.19
N GLU A 17 24.01 28.48 -6.25
CA GLU A 17 23.11 29.62 -6.14
C GLU A 17 21.72 29.20 -5.68
N PHE A 18 21.08 30.04 -4.86
CA PHE A 18 19.69 29.86 -4.41
C PHE A 18 18.84 31.02 -4.91
N LYS A 19 17.69 30.70 -5.45
CA LYS A 19 16.67 31.69 -5.90
C LYS A 19 15.37 31.51 -5.15
N THR A 20 14.63 32.58 -5.01
CA THR A 20 13.26 32.52 -4.49
C THR A 20 12.28 32.02 -5.56
N LEU A 21 11.14 31.46 -5.12
CA LEU A 21 10.11 31.04 -6.07
C LEU A 21 9.62 32.20 -6.94
N GLU A 22 9.45 33.39 -6.36
CA GLU A 22 8.98 34.57 -7.11
C GLU A 22 9.98 35.13 -8.12
N GLU A 23 11.28 34.89 -7.93
CA GLU A 23 12.28 35.27 -8.94
C GLU A 23 12.14 34.41 -10.21
N VAL A 24 11.86 33.13 -10.06
CA VAL A 24 11.90 32.14 -11.15
C VAL A 24 10.53 31.88 -11.76
N PHE A 25 9.50 31.87 -10.94
CA PHE A 25 8.18 31.40 -11.36
C PHE A 25 7.12 32.50 -11.38
N GLU A 26 6.21 32.38 -12.33
CA GLU A 26 4.88 32.94 -12.26
C GLU A 26 4.04 32.05 -11.32
N ILE A 27 3.51 32.65 -10.24
CA ILE A 27 2.80 31.94 -9.16
C ILE A 27 1.34 32.36 -9.22
N LYS A 28 0.47 31.42 -9.59
CA LYS A 28 -0.99 31.66 -9.73
C LYS A 28 -1.80 30.49 -9.20
N ASN A 29 -2.95 30.79 -8.61
CA ASN A 29 -3.87 29.74 -8.17
C ASN A 29 -4.66 29.16 -9.34
N GLY A 30 -5.00 27.87 -9.21
CA GLY A 30 -5.94 27.21 -10.08
C GLY A 30 -7.35 27.82 -10.00
N TYR A 31 -8.24 27.31 -10.81
CA TYR A 31 -9.61 27.82 -10.95
C TYR A 31 -10.59 26.65 -11.13
N THR A 32 -11.73 26.74 -10.44
CA THR A 32 -12.83 25.80 -10.63
C THR A 32 -13.96 26.49 -11.40
N PRO A 33 -14.27 26.03 -12.63
CA PRO A 33 -15.46 26.47 -13.35
C PRO A 33 -16.73 26.14 -12.58
N SER A 34 -17.80 26.91 -12.80
CA SER A 34 -19.10 26.64 -12.17
C SER A 34 -19.56 25.22 -12.49
N LYS A 35 -19.77 24.41 -11.45
CA LYS A 35 -20.22 23.00 -11.57
C LYS A 35 -21.64 22.90 -12.13
N ASN A 36 -22.45 23.91 -11.94
CA ASN A 36 -23.85 23.97 -12.36
C ASN A 36 -24.04 24.33 -13.85
N ASN A 37 -22.95 24.69 -14.55
CA ASN A 37 -23.02 24.97 -16.00
C ASN A 37 -22.50 23.78 -16.81
N PRO A 38 -23.38 22.95 -17.42
CA PRO A 38 -22.98 21.78 -18.20
C PRO A 38 -22.12 22.11 -19.42
N GLU A 39 -22.19 23.33 -19.98
CA GLU A 39 -21.37 23.74 -21.12
C GLU A 39 -19.88 23.82 -20.78
N PHE A 40 -19.52 23.93 -19.50
CA PHE A 40 -18.13 23.95 -19.06
C PHE A 40 -17.52 22.56 -18.96
N TRP A 41 -18.34 21.50 -18.90
CA TRP A 41 -17.92 20.16 -18.55
C TRP A 41 -18.21 19.11 -19.63
N LYS A 42 -19.39 19.21 -20.32
CA LYS A 42 -19.77 18.23 -21.33
C LYS A 42 -18.85 18.31 -22.54
N LYS A 43 -18.27 17.18 -22.95
CA LYS A 43 -17.33 17.07 -24.06
C LYS A 43 -16.10 17.98 -23.91
N GLY A 44 -15.62 18.15 -22.66
CA GLY A 44 -14.37 18.87 -22.37
C GLY A 44 -13.17 18.20 -23.04
N THR A 45 -12.22 19.00 -23.49
CA THR A 45 -10.98 18.57 -24.13
C THR A 45 -9.71 19.07 -23.41
N ILE A 46 -9.89 19.95 -22.44
CA ILE A 46 -8.80 20.56 -21.67
C ILE A 46 -8.68 19.82 -20.34
N PRO A 47 -7.53 19.26 -19.99
CA PRO A 47 -7.32 18.62 -18.71
C PRO A 47 -7.54 19.61 -17.55
N TRP A 48 -8.32 19.17 -16.55
CA TRP A 48 -8.57 19.93 -15.33
C TRP A 48 -8.27 19.08 -14.11
N PHE A 49 -7.10 19.33 -13.50
CA PHE A 49 -6.52 18.49 -12.47
C PHE A 49 -7.08 18.74 -11.07
N ARG A 50 -7.23 17.64 -10.32
CA ARG A 50 -7.60 17.59 -8.91
C ARG A 50 -6.68 16.66 -8.16
N MET A 51 -6.86 16.54 -6.84
CA MET A 51 -6.07 15.64 -6.01
C MET A 51 -6.24 14.16 -6.39
N GLU A 52 -7.43 13.79 -6.88
CA GLU A 52 -7.72 12.45 -7.36
C GLU A 52 -6.80 12.05 -8.52
N ASP A 53 -6.49 12.98 -9.42
CA ASP A 53 -5.59 12.73 -10.55
C ASP A 53 -4.18 12.35 -10.09
N ILE A 54 -3.67 13.01 -9.04
CA ILE A 54 -2.36 12.66 -8.44
C ILE A 54 -2.40 11.27 -7.80
N ARG A 55 -3.51 10.92 -7.14
CA ARG A 55 -3.66 9.63 -6.46
C ARG A 55 -3.75 8.46 -7.42
N GLU A 56 -4.46 8.64 -8.53
CA GLU A 56 -4.72 7.58 -9.51
C GLU A 56 -3.63 7.46 -10.58
N ASN A 57 -3.14 8.61 -11.08
CA ASN A 57 -2.23 8.68 -12.23
C ASN A 57 -0.76 8.98 -11.83
N GLY A 58 -0.50 9.18 -10.53
CA GLY A 58 0.84 9.54 -10.03
C GLY A 58 1.14 11.03 -10.17
N ARG A 59 2.42 11.39 -10.05
CA ARG A 59 2.85 12.79 -9.91
C ARG A 59 3.37 13.43 -11.20
N ILE A 60 3.39 12.70 -12.31
CA ILE A 60 3.67 13.25 -13.65
C ILE A 60 2.40 13.10 -14.46
N LEU A 61 1.70 14.21 -14.70
CA LEU A 61 0.35 14.21 -15.20
C LEU A 61 0.31 14.63 -16.67
N LYS A 62 -0.20 13.73 -17.52
CA LYS A 62 -0.40 13.94 -18.96
C LYS A 62 -1.86 14.13 -19.34
N ASP A 63 -2.76 13.68 -18.48
CA ASP A 63 -4.20 13.75 -18.70
C ASP A 63 -4.92 13.73 -17.35
N SER A 64 -6.17 14.18 -17.31
CA SER A 64 -7.00 14.25 -16.11
C SER A 64 -8.24 13.37 -16.21
N ILE A 65 -8.76 12.97 -15.06
CA ILE A 65 -10.04 12.23 -14.97
C ILE A 65 -11.19 13.07 -15.48
N GLN A 66 -11.12 14.40 -15.29
CA GLN A 66 -12.17 15.33 -15.68
C GLN A 66 -11.62 16.44 -16.59
N HIS A 67 -12.34 16.71 -17.68
CA HIS A 67 -11.98 17.72 -18.65
C HIS A 67 -12.97 18.89 -18.63
N ILE A 68 -12.48 20.07 -19.02
CA ILE A 68 -13.29 21.26 -19.24
C ILE A 68 -13.29 21.69 -20.71
N THR A 69 -14.31 22.44 -21.09
CA THR A 69 -14.39 23.04 -22.43
C THR A 69 -13.63 24.37 -22.50
N PRO A 70 -13.27 24.87 -23.70
CA PRO A 70 -12.69 26.21 -23.84
C PRO A 70 -13.60 27.33 -23.27
N LYS A 71 -14.93 27.16 -23.30
CA LYS A 71 -15.89 28.13 -22.68
C LYS A 71 -15.67 28.29 -21.18
N ALA A 72 -15.21 27.24 -20.49
CA ALA A 72 -14.95 27.25 -19.07
C ALA A 72 -13.81 28.19 -18.66
N LEU A 73 -12.90 28.53 -19.57
CA LEU A 73 -11.75 29.40 -19.30
C LEU A 73 -12.13 30.82 -19.06
N LYS A 74 -13.28 31.31 -19.61
CA LYS A 74 -13.73 32.71 -19.46
C LYS A 74 -12.63 33.74 -19.77
N GLY A 75 -11.85 33.51 -20.83
CA GLY A 75 -10.74 34.38 -21.23
C GLY A 75 -9.43 34.19 -20.44
N LYS A 76 -9.37 33.27 -19.46
CA LYS A 76 -8.12 32.92 -18.79
C LYS A 76 -7.23 32.07 -19.70
N LYS A 77 -5.93 32.27 -19.58
CA LYS A 77 -4.95 31.42 -20.27
C LYS A 77 -4.75 30.10 -19.52
N LEU A 78 -4.49 29.04 -20.26
CA LEU A 78 -4.02 27.78 -19.68
C LEU A 78 -2.64 27.97 -19.06
N PHE A 79 -2.36 27.18 -18.04
CA PHE A 79 -1.01 27.02 -17.54
C PHE A 79 -0.21 26.12 -18.49
N PRO A 80 1.00 26.52 -18.86
CA PRO A 80 1.78 25.80 -19.85
C PRO A 80 2.25 24.45 -19.31
N LYS A 81 2.48 23.52 -20.24
CA LYS A 81 3.23 22.28 -19.95
C LYS A 81 4.55 22.60 -19.26
N ASN A 82 5.08 21.64 -18.49
CA ASN A 82 6.23 21.81 -17.61
C ASN A 82 5.99 22.77 -16.43
N SER A 83 4.73 23.05 -16.08
CA SER A 83 4.39 23.69 -14.80
C SER A 83 4.31 22.67 -13.67
N ILE A 84 4.59 23.12 -12.45
CA ILE A 84 4.31 22.35 -11.23
C ILE A 84 3.00 22.85 -10.63
N ILE A 85 2.13 21.92 -10.20
CA ILE A 85 1.04 22.22 -9.27
C ILE A 85 1.41 21.76 -7.88
N ILE A 86 1.19 22.60 -6.88
CA ILE A 86 1.39 22.26 -5.47
C ILE A 86 0.14 22.65 -4.67
N SER A 87 -0.33 21.73 -3.83
CA SER A 87 -1.47 22.00 -2.97
C SER A 87 -1.07 22.93 -1.83
N THR A 88 -1.70 24.10 -1.77
CA THR A 88 -1.47 25.12 -0.74
C THR A 88 -2.62 25.20 0.26
N THR A 89 -3.68 24.41 0.07
CA THR A 89 -4.81 24.24 0.99
C THR A 89 -5.20 22.75 1.06
N ALA A 90 -5.90 22.31 2.10
CA ALA A 90 -6.34 20.94 2.35
C ALA A 90 -5.18 19.94 2.43
N THR A 91 -4.83 19.22 1.38
CA THR A 91 -3.70 18.25 1.34
C THR A 91 -2.37 18.96 1.07
N ILE A 92 -2.00 19.87 1.97
CA ILE A 92 -0.86 20.78 1.81
C ILE A 92 0.44 20.03 1.51
N GLY A 93 1.18 20.53 0.49
CA GLY A 93 2.49 20.01 0.07
C GLY A 93 2.45 18.91 -0.99
N GLU A 94 1.27 18.35 -1.30
CA GLU A 94 1.13 17.44 -2.43
C GLU A 94 1.32 18.19 -3.74
N HIS A 95 2.12 17.63 -4.66
CA HIS A 95 2.51 18.31 -5.90
C HIS A 95 2.64 17.35 -7.08
N ALA A 96 2.58 17.89 -8.28
CA ALA A 96 2.76 17.14 -9.53
C ALA A 96 3.42 18.01 -10.62
N LEU A 97 4.14 17.38 -11.53
CA LEU A 97 4.62 17.96 -12.78
C LEU A 97 3.57 17.74 -13.88
N LEU A 98 3.18 18.81 -14.55
CA LEU A 98 2.26 18.77 -15.68
C LEU A 98 3.06 18.73 -16.98
N ILE A 99 2.79 17.73 -17.83
CA ILE A 99 3.44 17.60 -19.16
C ILE A 99 2.49 17.98 -20.30
N VAL A 100 1.39 18.67 -19.98
CA VAL A 100 0.34 19.16 -20.89
C VAL A 100 -0.14 20.54 -20.45
N ASP A 101 -0.55 21.36 -21.40
CA ASP A 101 -1.24 22.62 -21.09
C ASP A 101 -2.58 22.34 -20.44
N SER A 102 -2.86 22.98 -19.30
CA SER A 102 -3.98 22.54 -18.47
C SER A 102 -4.48 23.60 -17.48
N LEU A 103 -5.48 23.23 -16.73
CA LEU A 103 -5.95 23.94 -15.55
C LEU A 103 -6.04 22.97 -14.37
N ALA A 104 -6.12 23.48 -13.15
CA ALA A 104 -6.41 22.71 -11.94
C ALA A 104 -7.40 23.46 -11.06
N ASN A 105 -7.98 22.77 -10.07
CA ASN A 105 -8.85 23.41 -9.09
C ASN A 105 -8.08 24.44 -8.23
N GLN A 106 -8.81 25.29 -7.49
CA GLN A 106 -8.23 26.36 -6.66
C GLN A 106 -7.42 25.85 -5.44
N GLN A 107 -7.44 24.57 -5.15
CA GLN A 107 -6.60 23.95 -4.11
C GLN A 107 -5.11 24.04 -4.48
N PHE A 108 -4.83 24.05 -5.78
CA PHE A 108 -3.47 24.08 -6.29
C PHE A 108 -3.00 25.48 -6.63
N THR A 109 -1.76 25.76 -6.30
CA THR A 109 -0.96 26.87 -6.81
C THR A 109 -0.05 26.34 -7.91
N PHE A 110 -0.03 27.04 -9.04
CA PHE A 110 0.86 26.75 -10.17
C PHE A 110 2.17 27.50 -10.04
N LEU A 111 3.26 26.81 -10.36
CA LEU A 111 4.61 27.33 -10.52
C LEU A 111 5.01 27.11 -11.97
N SER A 112 4.83 28.14 -12.80
CA SER A 112 5.22 28.15 -14.22
C SER A 112 6.47 28.98 -14.38
N LYS A 113 7.54 28.41 -14.98
CA LYS A 113 8.77 29.18 -15.22
C LYS A 113 8.48 30.43 -16.07
N LYS A 114 8.95 31.58 -15.65
CA LYS A 114 8.75 32.84 -16.37
C LYS A 114 9.45 32.81 -17.74
N ALA A 115 8.80 33.35 -18.78
CA ALA A 115 9.33 33.36 -20.13
C ALA A 115 10.63 34.17 -20.26
N ASN A 116 10.78 35.20 -19.44
CA ASN A 116 11.99 36.06 -19.40
C ASN A 116 13.00 35.61 -18.33
N CYS A 117 12.92 34.40 -17.85
CA CYS A 117 13.85 33.87 -16.87
C CYS A 117 14.97 33.07 -17.56
N ASP A 118 16.19 33.64 -17.63
CA ASP A 118 17.36 33.04 -18.27
C ASP A 118 18.03 31.95 -17.44
N ILE A 119 17.46 31.63 -16.25
CA ILE A 119 18.00 30.61 -15.38
C ILE A 119 17.86 29.23 -16.02
N ALA A 120 18.96 28.49 -16.15
CA ALA A 120 18.97 27.11 -16.62
C ALA A 120 18.38 26.19 -15.55
N LEU A 121 17.09 25.95 -15.62
CA LEU A 121 16.35 25.10 -14.69
C LEU A 121 15.64 23.96 -15.42
N ASP A 122 16.02 22.74 -15.08
CA ASP A 122 15.28 21.53 -15.44
C ASP A 122 14.03 21.43 -14.53
N MET A 123 12.84 21.46 -15.15
CA MET A 123 11.58 21.41 -14.39
C MET A 123 11.34 20.08 -13.69
N LYS A 124 11.96 19.01 -14.15
CA LYS A 124 11.90 17.71 -13.48
C LYS A 124 12.81 17.68 -12.24
N PHE A 125 13.97 18.36 -12.29
CA PHE A 125 14.77 18.60 -11.09
C PHE A 125 13.97 19.43 -10.07
N PHE A 126 13.32 20.51 -10.50
CA PHE A 126 12.49 21.30 -9.62
C PHE A 126 11.29 20.51 -9.07
N PHE A 127 10.69 19.62 -9.87
CA PHE A 127 9.67 18.69 -9.39
C PHE A 127 10.18 17.87 -8.20
N TYR A 128 11.40 17.36 -8.25
CA TYR A 128 11.99 16.67 -7.12
C TYR A 128 12.26 17.62 -5.93
N GLN A 129 12.71 18.86 -6.16
CA GLN A 129 12.85 19.87 -5.11
C GLN A 129 11.50 20.16 -4.41
N CYS A 130 10.38 20.01 -5.09
CA CYS A 130 9.06 20.21 -4.52
C CYS A 130 8.70 19.21 -3.41
N PHE A 131 9.42 18.10 -3.25
CA PHE A 131 9.28 17.27 -2.05
C PHE A 131 9.76 18.00 -0.78
N LEU A 132 10.86 18.75 -0.87
CA LEU A 132 11.35 19.57 0.24
C LEU A 132 10.46 20.80 0.45
N LEU A 133 10.05 21.45 -0.64
CA LEU A 133 9.07 22.54 -0.60
C LEU A 133 7.74 22.11 0.04
N GLY A 134 7.26 20.90 -0.28
CA GLY A 134 6.04 20.35 0.30
C GLY A 134 6.12 20.16 1.81
N GLU A 135 7.25 19.63 2.32
CA GLU A 135 7.49 19.53 3.77
C GLU A 135 7.60 20.90 4.44
N TRP A 136 8.20 21.87 3.76
CA TRP A 136 8.24 23.25 4.23
C TRP A 136 6.81 23.83 4.29
N CYS A 137 5.98 23.64 3.26
CA CYS A 137 4.60 24.09 3.23
C CYS A 137 3.78 23.59 4.43
N LYS A 138 3.93 22.32 4.81
CA LYS A 138 3.25 21.72 5.97
C LYS A 138 3.60 22.42 7.30
N LYS A 139 4.81 22.94 7.40
CA LYS A 139 5.32 23.64 8.61
C LYS A 139 5.03 25.13 8.62
N ASN A 140 4.63 25.73 7.49
CA ASN A 140 4.42 27.17 7.31
C ASN A 140 2.99 27.44 6.88
N THR A 141 2.04 27.08 7.73
CA THR A 141 0.59 27.25 7.52
C THR A 141 0.01 28.29 8.48
N ASN A 142 -0.95 29.06 7.98
CA ASN A 142 -1.79 29.91 8.80
C ASN A 142 -2.89 29.08 9.47
N VAL A 143 -3.09 29.23 10.76
CA VAL A 143 -3.95 28.37 11.61
C VAL A 143 -5.35 28.95 11.85
N SER A 144 -5.66 30.13 11.31
CA SER A 144 -6.97 30.76 11.46
C SER A 144 -7.98 30.26 10.42
N GLY A 145 -8.80 29.27 10.79
CA GLY A 145 -9.81 28.68 9.91
C GLY A 145 -9.30 27.44 9.15
N PHE A 146 -9.50 27.40 7.84
CA PHE A 146 -8.92 26.35 7.01
C PHE A 146 -7.42 26.52 6.87
N ALA A 147 -6.65 25.48 7.19
CA ALA A 147 -5.21 25.50 7.07
C ALA A 147 -4.80 25.82 5.61
N SER A 148 -4.02 26.87 5.45
CA SER A 148 -3.47 27.29 4.16
C SER A 148 -2.03 27.74 4.32
N VAL A 149 -1.23 27.58 3.27
CA VAL A 149 0.17 28.02 3.27
C VAL A 149 0.23 29.55 3.30
N ASP A 150 1.14 30.13 4.10
CA ASP A 150 1.47 31.54 4.02
C ASP A 150 2.08 31.87 2.65
N MET A 151 1.29 32.48 1.78
CA MET A 151 1.70 32.77 0.41
C MET A 151 2.78 33.86 0.32
N THR A 152 2.95 34.70 1.33
CA THR A 152 4.02 35.69 1.38
C THR A 152 5.35 35.02 1.66
N ALA A 153 5.38 34.12 2.61
CA ALA A 153 6.56 33.29 2.91
C ALA A 153 6.86 32.30 1.77
N PHE A 154 5.80 31.70 1.18
CA PHE A 154 5.92 30.77 0.05
C PHE A 154 6.67 31.38 -1.13
N LYS A 155 6.31 32.58 -1.56
CA LYS A 155 6.98 33.29 -2.66
C LYS A 155 8.47 33.50 -2.40
N LYS A 156 8.85 33.71 -1.14
CA LYS A 156 10.22 33.94 -0.70
C LYS A 156 11.00 32.65 -0.39
N TYR A 157 10.37 31.49 -0.50
CA TYR A 157 11.07 30.21 -0.31
C TYR A 157 12.22 30.10 -1.30
N LYS A 158 13.42 29.80 -0.80
CA LYS A 158 14.65 29.67 -1.60
C LYS A 158 14.93 28.21 -1.92
N PHE A 159 15.22 27.93 -3.17
CA PHE A 159 15.63 26.61 -3.65
C PHE A 159 16.93 26.68 -4.46
N PRO A 160 17.72 25.61 -4.49
CA PRO A 160 19.02 25.59 -5.15
C PRO A 160 18.89 25.47 -6.67
N ILE A 161 19.80 26.15 -7.39
CA ILE A 161 19.96 26.06 -8.85
C ILE A 161 21.38 25.64 -9.18
N PRO A 162 21.71 24.36 -9.06
CA PRO A 162 23.00 23.87 -9.47
C PRO A 162 23.14 23.92 -11.01
N PRO A 163 24.34 23.85 -11.56
CA PRO A 163 24.57 23.68 -13.00
C PRO A 163 23.69 22.58 -13.61
N LEU A 164 23.27 22.77 -14.86
CA LEU A 164 22.27 21.92 -15.52
C LEU A 164 22.69 20.45 -15.58
N GLU A 165 24.00 20.18 -15.75
CA GLU A 165 24.54 18.81 -15.77
C GLU A 165 24.31 18.09 -14.42
N ILE A 166 24.40 18.82 -13.32
CA ILE A 166 24.14 18.28 -11.98
C ILE A 166 22.64 18.01 -11.81
N GLN A 167 21.79 18.94 -12.26
CA GLN A 167 20.34 18.76 -12.23
C GLN A 167 19.93 17.50 -13.00
N GLN A 168 20.41 17.33 -14.23
CA GLN A 168 20.10 16.19 -15.09
C GLN A 168 20.58 14.86 -14.50
N GLU A 169 21.78 14.83 -13.92
CA GLU A 169 22.29 13.61 -13.30
C GLU A 169 21.47 13.22 -12.06
N ILE A 170 21.03 14.20 -11.25
CA ILE A 170 20.13 13.97 -10.11
C ILE A 170 18.78 13.42 -10.59
N VAL A 171 18.20 14.04 -11.63
CA VAL A 171 16.95 13.57 -12.24
C VAL A 171 17.08 12.12 -12.69
N LYS A 172 18.16 11.79 -13.42
CA LYS A 172 18.40 10.42 -13.89
C LYS A 172 18.44 9.40 -12.75
N ILE A 173 19.11 9.74 -11.64
CA ILE A 173 19.19 8.85 -10.47
C ILE A 173 17.81 8.68 -9.81
N LEU A 174 17.08 9.77 -9.58
CA LEU A 174 15.78 9.73 -8.91
C LEU A 174 14.69 9.08 -9.77
N ASP A 175 14.76 9.26 -11.10
CA ASP A 175 13.89 8.57 -12.06
C ASP A 175 14.09 7.06 -11.99
N ALA A 176 15.33 6.58 -12.00
CA ALA A 176 15.65 5.15 -11.91
C ALA A 176 15.08 4.52 -10.62
N PHE A 177 15.16 5.22 -9.49
CA PHE A 177 14.53 4.78 -8.25
C PHE A 177 12.99 4.73 -8.34
N THR A 178 12.39 5.73 -8.99
CA THR A 178 10.93 5.81 -9.15
C THR A 178 10.42 4.68 -10.06
N GLU A 179 11.12 4.42 -11.16
CA GLU A 179 10.83 3.34 -12.10
C GLU A 179 10.91 1.98 -11.40
N LEU A 180 12.01 1.69 -10.71
CA LEU A 180 12.19 0.45 -9.96
C LEU A 180 11.08 0.23 -8.92
N ASN A 181 10.70 1.27 -8.16
CA ASN A 181 9.60 1.17 -7.21
C ASN A 181 8.25 0.89 -7.91
N THR A 182 8.03 1.44 -9.10
CA THR A 182 6.82 1.21 -9.90
C THR A 182 6.77 -0.22 -10.42
N GLU A 183 7.89 -0.75 -10.93
CA GLU A 183 8.03 -2.13 -11.38
C GLU A 183 7.74 -3.12 -10.25
N LEU A 184 8.36 -2.94 -9.07
CA LEU A 184 8.13 -3.78 -7.90
C LEU A 184 6.66 -3.77 -7.44
N ASN A 185 6.00 -2.61 -7.44
CA ASN A 185 4.57 -2.55 -7.11
C ASN A 185 3.69 -3.23 -8.16
N THR A 186 4.06 -3.15 -9.44
CA THR A 186 3.36 -3.82 -10.53
C THR A 186 3.54 -5.34 -10.42
N GLU A 187 4.74 -5.80 -10.16
CA GLU A 187 5.03 -7.21 -9.91
C GLU A 187 4.24 -7.73 -8.71
N LEU A 188 4.23 -7.00 -7.59
CA LEU A 188 3.45 -7.38 -6.41
C LEU A 188 1.97 -7.55 -6.73
N LYS A 189 1.39 -6.62 -7.51
CA LYS A 189 -0.02 -6.72 -7.95
C LYS A 189 -0.26 -7.95 -8.83
N ALA A 190 0.65 -8.23 -9.76
CA ALA A 190 0.56 -9.40 -10.63
C ALA A 190 0.68 -10.71 -9.83
N ARG A 191 1.64 -10.78 -8.88
CA ARG A 191 1.82 -11.94 -8.01
C ARG A 191 0.63 -12.17 -7.08
N LYS A 192 0.02 -11.11 -6.55
CA LYS A 192 -1.22 -11.24 -5.75
C LYS A 192 -2.37 -11.81 -6.56
N LYS A 193 -2.60 -11.33 -7.79
CA LYS A 193 -3.61 -11.91 -8.69
C LYS A 193 -3.32 -13.38 -9.03
N GLN A 194 -2.06 -13.70 -9.26
CA GLN A 194 -1.62 -15.07 -9.49
C GLN A 194 -1.88 -15.95 -8.26
N TYR A 195 -1.58 -15.44 -7.06
CA TYR A 195 -1.85 -16.13 -5.79
C TYR A 195 -3.35 -16.41 -5.62
N GLU A 196 -4.21 -15.41 -5.80
CA GLU A 196 -5.67 -15.56 -5.73
C GLU A 196 -6.17 -16.62 -6.72
N TYR A 197 -5.68 -16.59 -7.95
CA TYR A 197 -6.02 -17.59 -8.97
C TYR A 197 -5.63 -19.00 -8.54
N TYR A 198 -4.38 -19.20 -8.11
CA TYR A 198 -3.91 -20.52 -7.66
C TYR A 198 -4.60 -20.96 -6.38
N GLN A 199 -4.84 -20.09 -5.43
CA GLN A 199 -5.55 -20.39 -4.20
C GLN A 199 -6.96 -20.92 -4.49
N ASN A 200 -7.71 -20.20 -5.31
CA ASN A 200 -9.04 -20.64 -5.75
C ASN A 200 -8.99 -22.00 -6.48
N MET A 201 -8.05 -22.16 -7.42
CA MET A 201 -7.93 -23.37 -8.21
C MET A 201 -7.53 -24.60 -7.34
N LEU A 202 -6.58 -24.42 -6.41
CA LEU A 202 -6.02 -25.50 -5.58
C LEU A 202 -6.98 -25.94 -4.48
N LEU A 203 -7.90 -25.06 -4.06
CA LEU A 203 -8.83 -25.31 -2.97
C LEU A 203 -10.27 -25.58 -3.44
N ASP A 204 -10.52 -25.57 -4.76
CA ASP A 204 -11.82 -25.89 -5.35
C ASP A 204 -11.97 -27.40 -5.58
N PHE A 205 -12.43 -28.12 -4.56
CA PHE A 205 -12.67 -29.56 -4.61
C PHE A 205 -14.07 -29.92 -5.09
N ASN A 206 -15.03 -28.99 -5.12
CA ASN A 206 -16.36 -29.24 -5.67
C ASN A 206 -16.28 -29.53 -7.18
N ASP A 207 -15.46 -28.75 -7.89
CA ASP A 207 -15.23 -28.91 -9.32
C ASP A 207 -14.46 -30.22 -9.64
N ILE A 208 -13.60 -30.67 -8.74
CA ILE A 208 -12.92 -31.97 -8.86
C ILE A 208 -13.95 -33.13 -8.80
N ASN A 209 -14.90 -33.08 -7.89
CA ASN A 209 -15.93 -34.09 -7.73
C ASN A 209 -16.91 -34.15 -8.92
N GLN A 210 -17.23 -33.02 -9.55
CA GLN A 210 -18.11 -32.94 -10.71
C GLN A 210 -17.39 -33.34 -12.00
N ASN A 211 -16.12 -33.04 -12.15
CA ASN A 211 -15.34 -33.26 -13.38
C ASN A 211 -14.87 -34.71 -13.58
N HIS A 212 -15.03 -35.58 -12.57
CA HIS A 212 -14.83 -37.04 -12.76
C HIS A 212 -15.84 -37.68 -13.73
N LYS A 213 -16.99 -37.04 -13.95
CA LYS A 213 -17.98 -37.49 -14.94
C LYS A 213 -17.68 -37.02 -16.38
N ASP A 214 -16.90 -35.96 -16.51
CA ASP A 214 -16.55 -35.35 -17.79
C ASP A 214 -15.04 -35.15 -17.86
N ALA A 215 -14.38 -35.49 -18.97
CA ALA A 215 -12.93 -35.45 -19.22
C ALA A 215 -12.24 -34.06 -19.02
N LYS A 216 -12.82 -33.17 -18.23
CA LYS A 216 -12.40 -31.78 -18.00
C LYS A 216 -11.26 -31.61 -16.96
N MET A 217 -10.88 -32.65 -16.23
CA MET A 217 -9.75 -32.59 -15.29
C MET A 217 -8.40 -32.35 -16.00
N SER A 218 -8.36 -32.55 -17.33
CA SER A 218 -7.18 -32.27 -18.16
C SER A 218 -6.98 -30.78 -18.45
N ALA A 219 -7.98 -29.92 -18.20
CA ALA A 219 -7.97 -28.50 -18.60
C ALA A 219 -7.41 -27.54 -17.51
N LYS A 220 -7.43 -27.93 -16.21
CA LYS A 220 -6.86 -27.08 -15.17
C LYS A 220 -5.32 -27.18 -15.15
N PRO A 221 -4.60 -26.05 -15.12
CA PRO A 221 -3.12 -26.02 -15.16
C PRO A 221 -2.51 -26.35 -13.78
N TYR A 222 -2.87 -27.50 -13.20
CA TYR A 222 -2.26 -27.96 -11.95
C TYR A 222 -0.75 -28.20 -12.14
N PRO A 223 0.09 -27.89 -11.12
CA PRO A 223 1.48 -28.34 -11.09
C PRO A 223 1.56 -29.87 -11.30
N LYS A 224 2.54 -30.33 -12.08
CA LYS A 224 2.66 -31.75 -12.48
C LYS A 224 2.50 -32.72 -11.30
N ARG A 225 3.20 -32.44 -10.20
CA ARG A 225 3.16 -33.29 -9.00
C ARG A 225 1.77 -33.37 -8.40
N LEU A 226 1.10 -32.24 -8.22
CA LEU A 226 -0.27 -32.21 -7.66
C LEU A 226 -1.25 -32.94 -8.60
N LYS A 227 -1.13 -32.74 -9.91
CA LYS A 227 -1.94 -33.45 -10.90
C LYS A 227 -1.80 -34.98 -10.77
N THR A 228 -0.55 -35.47 -10.65
CA THR A 228 -0.28 -36.90 -10.44
C THR A 228 -0.90 -37.39 -9.12
N LEU A 229 -0.73 -36.64 -8.02
CA LEU A 229 -1.30 -37.02 -6.72
C LEU A 229 -2.84 -37.07 -6.76
N LEU A 230 -3.50 -36.11 -7.37
CA LEU A 230 -4.96 -36.11 -7.53
C LEU A 230 -5.45 -37.32 -8.33
N GLN A 231 -4.79 -37.63 -9.44
CA GLN A 231 -5.13 -38.79 -10.27
C GLN A 231 -4.91 -40.13 -9.57
N THR A 232 -3.87 -40.22 -8.73
CA THR A 232 -3.47 -41.48 -8.08
C THR A 232 -4.20 -41.73 -6.78
N LEU A 233 -4.32 -40.67 -5.93
CA LEU A 233 -4.80 -40.82 -4.55
C LEU A 233 -6.27 -40.40 -4.38
N ALA A 234 -6.82 -39.59 -5.28
CA ALA A 234 -8.20 -39.15 -5.23
C ALA A 234 -8.93 -39.35 -6.58
N PRO A 235 -8.84 -40.53 -7.23
CA PRO A 235 -9.42 -40.79 -8.56
C PRO A 235 -10.96 -40.72 -8.57
N LYS A 236 -11.59 -40.87 -7.42
CA LYS A 236 -13.06 -40.82 -7.27
C LYS A 236 -13.57 -39.50 -6.66
N GLY A 237 -12.69 -38.49 -6.52
CA GLY A 237 -12.99 -37.24 -5.85
C GLY A 237 -12.57 -37.20 -4.39
N VAL A 238 -13.05 -36.23 -3.64
CA VAL A 238 -12.67 -35.93 -2.26
C VAL A 238 -13.93 -35.90 -1.39
N GLU A 239 -13.86 -36.54 -0.24
CA GLU A 239 -14.92 -36.50 0.78
C GLU A 239 -14.94 -35.16 1.51
N PHE A 240 -16.13 -34.75 1.99
CA PHE A 240 -16.30 -33.56 2.83
C PHE A 240 -16.79 -33.96 4.21
N LYS A 241 -16.29 -33.32 5.26
CA LYS A 241 -16.73 -33.50 6.66
C LYS A 241 -16.81 -32.17 7.38
N LYS A 242 -17.62 -32.14 8.45
CA LYS A 242 -17.75 -30.97 9.32
C LYS A 242 -16.46 -30.69 10.09
N ILE A 243 -16.13 -29.42 10.29
CA ILE A 243 -14.93 -29.01 11.06
C ILE A 243 -14.98 -29.59 12.48
N GLY A 244 -16.14 -29.56 13.14
CA GLY A 244 -16.32 -30.08 14.50
C GLY A 244 -16.04 -31.58 14.65
N GLU A 245 -16.16 -32.38 13.58
CA GLU A 245 -15.78 -33.79 13.56
C GLU A 245 -14.25 -33.99 13.51
N LEU A 246 -13.56 -33.15 12.75
CA LEU A 246 -12.14 -33.26 12.45
C LEU A 246 -11.23 -32.58 13.45
N PHE A 247 -11.71 -31.50 14.06
CA PHE A 247 -10.91 -30.61 14.90
C PHE A 247 -11.48 -30.47 16.31
N LYS A 248 -10.57 -30.26 17.25
CA LYS A 248 -10.91 -29.89 18.63
C LYS A 248 -11.03 -28.37 18.69
N ARG A 249 -12.21 -27.89 19.10
CA ARG A 249 -12.39 -26.48 19.41
C ARG A 249 -11.79 -26.14 20.78
N ASN A 250 -10.89 -25.16 20.81
CA ASN A 250 -10.30 -24.63 22.03
C ASN A 250 -11.19 -23.50 22.59
N LYS A 251 -11.32 -23.49 23.92
CA LYS A 251 -12.05 -22.43 24.64
C LYS A 251 -11.11 -21.27 24.95
N GLY A 252 -11.65 -20.06 24.92
CA GLY A 252 -10.94 -18.86 25.32
C GLY A 252 -10.90 -18.65 26.83
N ILE A 253 -10.21 -17.60 27.24
CA ILE A 253 -10.14 -17.14 28.64
C ILE A 253 -10.95 -15.86 28.82
N ASN A 254 -11.37 -15.62 30.06
CA ASN A 254 -12.03 -14.37 30.42
C ASN A 254 -10.96 -13.34 30.81
N ILE A 255 -10.58 -12.48 29.88
CA ILE A 255 -9.61 -11.41 30.07
C ILE A 255 -10.12 -10.14 29.41
N THR A 256 -9.97 -8.99 30.08
CA THR A 256 -10.36 -7.69 29.54
C THR A 256 -9.24 -7.07 28.68
N ALA A 257 -9.59 -6.12 27.82
CA ALA A 257 -8.61 -5.38 27.04
C ALA A 257 -7.62 -4.58 27.92
N ALA A 258 -8.09 -4.08 29.07
CA ALA A 258 -7.24 -3.38 30.04
C ALA A 258 -6.20 -4.34 30.63
N GLN A 259 -6.62 -5.53 31.08
CA GLN A 259 -5.70 -6.56 31.58
C GLN A 259 -4.70 -7.01 30.52
N MET A 260 -5.14 -7.19 29.26
CA MET A 260 -4.22 -7.52 28.16
C MET A 260 -3.14 -6.45 27.95
N LYS A 261 -3.52 -5.17 28.09
CA LYS A 261 -2.58 -4.04 27.97
C LYS A 261 -1.61 -3.98 29.16
N GLU A 262 -2.10 -4.23 30.37
CA GLU A 262 -1.29 -4.24 31.59
C GLU A 262 -0.27 -5.37 31.61
N LEU A 263 -0.68 -6.58 31.19
CA LEU A 263 0.18 -7.76 31.14
C LEU A 263 1.12 -7.81 29.92
N HIS A 264 0.93 -6.91 28.95
CA HIS A 264 1.74 -6.90 27.72
C HIS A 264 3.22 -6.69 28.01
N SER A 265 4.04 -7.53 27.41
CA SER A 265 5.51 -7.48 27.50
C SER A 265 6.12 -7.75 26.13
N GLU A 266 7.06 -6.92 25.70
CA GLU A 266 7.77 -7.09 24.42
C GLU A 266 8.56 -8.41 24.33
N ILE A 267 8.92 -8.99 25.46
CA ILE A 267 9.60 -10.28 25.56
C ILE A 267 8.68 -11.45 25.93
N GLY A 268 7.36 -11.18 25.99
CA GLY A 268 6.34 -12.18 26.30
C GLY A 268 6.36 -13.35 25.31
N LYS A 269 6.17 -14.57 25.82
CA LYS A 269 6.25 -15.81 25.04
C LYS A 269 4.90 -16.45 24.76
N VAL A 270 3.83 -15.95 25.35
CA VAL A 270 2.46 -16.43 25.14
C VAL A 270 1.64 -15.29 24.57
N ARG A 271 1.05 -15.50 23.39
CA ARG A 271 0.21 -14.51 22.73
C ARG A 271 -1.25 -14.67 23.09
N ILE A 272 -1.90 -13.59 23.51
CA ILE A 272 -3.35 -13.55 23.69
C ILE A 272 -3.98 -12.83 22.52
N PHE A 273 -4.91 -13.49 21.83
CA PHE A 273 -5.70 -12.91 20.75
C PHE A 273 -7.06 -12.41 21.26
N ALA A 274 -7.49 -11.27 20.72
CA ALA A 274 -8.82 -10.73 20.94
C ALA A 274 -9.51 -10.45 19.59
N GLY A 275 -10.70 -9.90 19.61
CA GLY A 275 -11.43 -9.51 18.40
C GLY A 275 -10.64 -8.52 17.54
N GLY A 276 -10.79 -8.63 16.21
CA GLY A 276 -10.08 -7.80 15.24
C GLY A 276 -8.57 -8.04 15.21
N ALA A 277 -7.80 -6.96 15.21
CA ALA A 277 -6.33 -7.00 15.19
C ALA A 277 -5.68 -6.96 16.59
N THR A 278 -6.46 -6.92 17.65
CA THR A 278 -5.95 -6.75 19.02
C THR A 278 -5.26 -8.03 19.50
N LYS A 279 -4.02 -7.88 19.97
CA LYS A 279 -3.21 -8.95 20.55
C LYS A 279 -2.28 -8.40 21.62
N ALA A 280 -1.87 -9.25 22.57
CA ALA A 280 -0.86 -8.94 23.58
C ALA A 280 0.04 -10.15 23.78
N ASP A 281 1.35 -9.91 23.87
CA ASP A 281 2.31 -10.95 24.26
C ASP A 281 2.55 -10.84 25.76
N ILE A 282 2.43 -11.95 26.51
CA ILE A 282 2.54 -12.01 27.95
C ILE A 282 3.55 -13.07 28.40
N ASN A 283 3.96 -13.03 29.66
CA ASN A 283 4.86 -14.04 30.20
C ASN A 283 4.08 -15.27 30.69
N TYR A 284 4.73 -16.44 30.71
CA TYR A 284 4.16 -17.69 31.21
C TYR A 284 3.63 -17.62 32.66
N LYS A 285 4.23 -16.77 33.50
CA LYS A 285 3.82 -16.58 34.90
C LYS A 285 2.46 -15.87 35.03
N ASP A 286 2.05 -15.14 34.01
CA ASP A 286 0.86 -14.27 34.03
C ASP A 286 -0.40 -14.98 33.49
N ILE A 287 -0.28 -16.26 33.13
CA ILE A 287 -1.38 -17.08 32.63
C ILE A 287 -1.30 -18.51 33.18
N SER A 288 -2.44 -19.13 33.47
CA SER A 288 -2.51 -20.52 33.92
C SER A 288 -2.07 -21.48 32.80
N LYS A 289 -1.27 -22.48 33.13
CA LYS A 289 -0.82 -23.50 32.16
C LYS A 289 -1.96 -24.20 31.40
N LYS A 290 -3.11 -24.41 32.05
CA LYS A 290 -4.30 -25.02 31.43
C LYS A 290 -4.96 -24.15 30.37
N ASP A 291 -4.71 -22.85 30.40
CA ASP A 291 -5.29 -21.85 29.51
C ASP A 291 -4.36 -21.53 28.31
N ILE A 292 -3.20 -22.17 28.26
CA ILE A 292 -2.23 -22.05 27.17
C ILE A 292 -2.47 -23.17 26.15
N ILE A 293 -2.66 -22.77 24.90
CA ILE A 293 -2.78 -23.68 23.75
C ILE A 293 -1.36 -23.80 23.16
N ASN A 294 -0.80 -25.01 23.21
CA ASN A 294 0.58 -25.30 22.79
C ASN A 294 0.65 -26.08 21.46
N CYS A 295 -0.41 -26.11 20.69
CA CYS A 295 -0.46 -26.81 19.41
C CYS A 295 -0.88 -25.84 18.30
N GLU A 296 -0.45 -26.13 17.07
CA GLU A 296 -0.87 -25.36 15.91
C GLU A 296 -2.39 -25.29 15.81
N SER A 297 -2.90 -24.14 15.46
CA SER A 297 -4.33 -23.88 15.45
C SER A 297 -4.73 -22.84 14.42
N VAL A 298 -5.99 -22.90 13.98
CA VAL A 298 -6.64 -21.82 13.23
C VAL A 298 -7.50 -21.03 14.20
N ILE A 299 -7.21 -19.75 14.35
CA ILE A 299 -7.95 -18.82 15.20
C ILE A 299 -9.06 -18.16 14.37
N ILE A 300 -10.27 -18.17 14.88
CA ILE A 300 -11.47 -17.63 14.23
C ILE A 300 -11.76 -16.25 14.82
N LYS A 301 -11.56 -15.20 14.03
CA LYS A 301 -11.93 -13.82 14.36
C LYS A 301 -13.39 -13.61 14.02
N SER A 302 -14.28 -13.86 14.96
CA SER A 302 -15.72 -14.05 14.76
C SER A 302 -16.53 -12.74 14.76
N ARG A 303 -15.92 -11.57 14.95
CA ARG A 303 -16.63 -10.27 15.07
C ARG A 303 -16.05 -9.19 14.20
N GLY A 304 -16.90 -8.39 13.60
CA GLY A 304 -16.54 -7.25 12.76
C GLY A 304 -16.02 -7.72 11.41
N ASN A 305 -14.75 -7.55 11.15
CA ASN A 305 -14.09 -8.11 9.98
C ASN A 305 -13.72 -9.56 10.28
N ILE A 306 -14.53 -10.48 9.74
CA ILE A 306 -14.33 -11.93 9.93
C ILE A 306 -13.00 -12.34 9.30
N GLY A 307 -12.23 -13.15 10.01
CA GLY A 307 -10.94 -13.60 9.50
C GLY A 307 -10.43 -14.85 10.20
N PHE A 308 -9.41 -15.43 9.59
CA PHE A 308 -8.77 -16.65 10.05
C PHE A 308 -7.29 -16.40 10.21
N GLU A 309 -6.68 -16.89 11.29
CA GLU A 309 -5.24 -16.73 11.54
C GLU A 309 -4.63 -18.07 11.94
N TYR A 310 -3.62 -18.54 11.20
CA TYR A 310 -2.84 -19.70 11.59
C TYR A 310 -1.77 -19.30 12.61
N TYR A 311 -1.69 -20.05 13.71
CA TYR A 311 -0.69 -19.81 14.73
C TYR A 311 -0.17 -21.12 15.31
N ASN A 312 1.17 -21.21 15.49
CA ASN A 312 1.89 -22.42 15.90
C ASN A 312 2.82 -22.21 17.10
N GLN A 313 2.73 -21.06 17.76
CA GLN A 313 3.44 -20.77 18.99
C GLN A 313 2.47 -20.84 20.18
N PRO A 314 2.94 -20.87 21.44
CA PRO A 314 2.07 -20.84 22.61
C PRO A 314 1.15 -19.62 22.62
N PHE A 315 -0.15 -19.86 22.80
CA PHE A 315 -1.14 -18.77 22.78
C PHE A 315 -2.36 -19.06 23.64
N SER A 316 -3.18 -18.07 23.80
CA SER A 316 -4.54 -18.13 24.26
C SER A 316 -5.41 -17.12 23.50
N HIS A 317 -6.69 -17.08 23.76
CA HIS A 317 -7.58 -16.07 23.17
C HIS A 317 -8.74 -15.75 24.09
N LYS A 318 -9.38 -14.60 23.87
CA LYS A 318 -10.59 -14.21 24.61
C LYS A 318 -11.78 -15.12 24.28
N ASN A 319 -12.75 -15.18 25.19
CA ASN A 319 -13.96 -16.02 25.03
C ASN A 319 -14.84 -15.65 23.81
N GLU A 320 -14.69 -14.44 23.27
CA GLU A 320 -15.47 -13.98 22.10
C GLU A 320 -14.98 -14.57 20.77
N ILE A 321 -13.82 -15.22 20.76
CA ILE A 321 -13.25 -15.92 19.62
C ILE A 321 -12.90 -17.34 20.02
N TRP A 322 -12.66 -18.22 19.07
CA TRP A 322 -12.25 -19.61 19.29
C TRP A 322 -11.18 -20.03 18.33
N SER A 323 -10.62 -21.20 18.54
CA SER A 323 -9.65 -21.78 17.63
C SER A 323 -9.85 -23.27 17.47
N TYR A 324 -9.35 -23.81 16.36
CA TYR A 324 -9.37 -25.23 16.04
C TYR A 324 -7.97 -25.79 16.00
N SER A 325 -7.72 -26.84 16.80
CA SER A 325 -6.51 -27.67 16.77
C SER A 325 -6.83 -29.04 16.22
N SER A 326 -5.82 -29.74 15.72
CA SER A 326 -6.02 -31.11 15.22
C SER A 326 -6.59 -32.04 16.29
N LYS A 327 -7.62 -32.81 15.93
CA LYS A 327 -8.21 -33.88 16.72
C LYS A 327 -7.95 -35.23 16.08
N THR A 328 -7.78 -35.26 14.77
CA THR A 328 -7.55 -36.45 13.97
C THR A 328 -6.32 -36.22 13.08
N ASN A 329 -5.69 -37.29 12.59
CA ASN A 329 -4.60 -37.18 11.63
C ASN A 329 -5.09 -37.08 10.18
N GLN A 330 -6.36 -36.76 9.94
CA GLN A 330 -6.94 -36.73 8.59
C GLN A 330 -6.73 -35.39 7.87
N MET A 331 -6.51 -34.31 8.62
CA MET A 331 -6.39 -32.98 8.03
C MET A 331 -5.34 -32.13 8.72
N LEU A 332 -4.52 -31.45 7.91
CA LEU A 332 -3.54 -30.49 8.37
C LEU A 332 -4.22 -29.21 8.82
N VAL A 333 -3.85 -28.68 9.97
CA VAL A 333 -4.36 -27.39 10.49
C VAL A 333 -4.12 -26.26 9.51
N LYS A 334 -2.96 -26.27 8.86
CA LYS A 334 -2.59 -25.23 7.89
C LYS A 334 -3.38 -25.34 6.58
N PHE A 335 -3.79 -26.55 6.17
CA PHE A 335 -4.69 -26.74 5.04
C PHE A 335 -6.09 -26.18 5.37
N LEU A 336 -6.62 -26.44 6.58
CA LEU A 336 -7.85 -25.82 7.07
C LEU A 336 -7.76 -24.30 7.03
N TYR A 337 -6.65 -23.72 7.50
CA TYR A 337 -6.44 -22.27 7.46
C TYR A 337 -6.55 -21.70 6.03
N TYR A 338 -5.90 -22.30 5.06
CA TYR A 338 -5.98 -21.85 3.67
C TYR A 338 -7.39 -22.01 3.10
N TYR A 339 -8.04 -23.11 3.40
CA TYR A 339 -9.41 -23.36 2.92
C TYR A 339 -10.42 -22.34 3.48
N LEU A 340 -10.38 -22.07 4.79
CA LEU A 340 -11.21 -21.06 5.42
C LEU A 340 -10.91 -19.65 4.93
N SER A 341 -9.63 -19.32 4.77
CA SER A 341 -9.19 -18.01 4.26
C SER A 341 -9.67 -17.79 2.82
N ASN A 342 -9.70 -18.82 2.00
CA ASN A 342 -10.24 -18.76 0.63
C ASN A 342 -11.76 -18.53 0.60
N ASN A 343 -12.46 -18.93 1.66
CA ASN A 343 -13.92 -18.77 1.80
C ASN A 343 -14.30 -17.61 2.73
N GLN A 344 -13.39 -16.67 3.01
CA GLN A 344 -13.60 -15.58 3.96
C GLN A 344 -14.84 -14.73 3.60
N ASP A 345 -15.08 -14.46 2.33
CA ASP A 345 -16.21 -13.67 1.86
C ASP A 345 -17.55 -14.34 2.18
N TYR A 346 -17.62 -15.68 2.11
CA TYR A 346 -18.78 -16.45 2.52
C TYR A 346 -19.08 -16.24 4.00
N PHE A 347 -18.06 -16.39 4.86
CA PHE A 347 -18.23 -16.20 6.30
C PHE A 347 -18.53 -14.74 6.68
N GLN A 348 -17.98 -13.78 5.96
CA GLN A 348 -18.30 -12.37 6.16
C GLN A 348 -19.77 -12.06 5.86
N LYS A 349 -20.30 -12.60 4.75
CA LYS A 349 -21.71 -12.46 4.38
C LYS A 349 -22.63 -13.18 5.39
N LEU A 350 -22.26 -14.39 5.82
CA LEU A 350 -22.99 -15.14 6.83
C LEU A 350 -23.09 -14.38 8.15
N ALA A 351 -21.97 -13.82 8.62
CA ALA A 351 -21.91 -13.00 9.82
C ALA A 351 -22.75 -11.71 9.73
N GLN A 352 -22.85 -11.11 8.55
CA GLN A 352 -23.67 -9.91 8.30
C GLN A 352 -25.17 -10.23 8.35
N SER A 353 -25.59 -11.39 7.85
CA SER A 353 -27.00 -11.80 7.82
C SER A 353 -27.58 -12.07 9.21
N SER A 354 -26.73 -12.41 10.17
CA SER A 354 -27.13 -12.80 11.53
C SER A 354 -27.15 -11.66 12.56
N SER A 355 -26.69 -10.43 12.19
CA SER A 355 -26.50 -9.32 13.12
C SER A 355 -26.89 -7.96 12.56
N VAL A 356 -27.66 -7.20 13.35
CA VAL A 356 -28.15 -5.86 12.97
C VAL A 356 -27.13 -4.74 13.16
N LYS A 357 -26.10 -4.92 14.02
CA LYS A 357 -25.16 -3.84 14.37
C LYS A 357 -23.69 -4.11 14.03
N LEU A 358 -23.24 -5.34 14.24
CA LEU A 358 -21.86 -5.74 13.99
C LEU A 358 -21.84 -7.17 13.47
N PRO A 359 -21.24 -7.48 12.32
CA PRO A 359 -21.10 -8.85 11.83
C PRO A 359 -20.56 -9.78 12.91
N GLN A 360 -21.19 -10.92 13.11
CA GLN A 360 -20.78 -11.90 14.10
C GLN A 360 -21.09 -13.32 13.65
N LEU A 361 -20.09 -14.21 13.70
CA LEU A 361 -20.27 -15.65 13.55
C LEU A 361 -20.67 -16.27 14.88
N SER A 362 -21.50 -17.29 14.81
CA SER A 362 -21.72 -18.25 15.88
C SER A 362 -20.70 -19.40 15.78
N VAL A 363 -20.53 -20.14 16.83
CA VAL A 363 -19.67 -21.33 16.82
C VAL A 363 -20.20 -22.39 15.84
N SER A 364 -21.50 -22.56 15.73
CA SER A 364 -22.13 -23.52 14.80
C SER A 364 -21.84 -23.17 13.34
N ASP A 365 -21.69 -21.88 12.98
CA ASP A 365 -21.38 -21.47 11.62
C ASP A 365 -20.03 -22.03 11.12
N THR A 366 -19.13 -22.34 12.03
CA THR A 366 -17.85 -22.97 11.71
C THR A 366 -17.80 -24.46 12.07
N ASP A 367 -18.39 -24.91 13.17
CA ASP A 367 -18.40 -26.33 13.53
C ASP A 367 -19.12 -27.19 12.48
N GLU A 368 -20.26 -26.70 11.94
CA GLU A 368 -21.09 -27.37 10.94
C GLU A 368 -20.59 -27.16 9.48
N TYR A 369 -19.62 -26.29 9.28
CA TYR A 369 -19.10 -26.02 7.94
C TYR A 369 -18.31 -27.23 7.42
N GLU A 370 -18.67 -27.69 6.23
CA GLU A 370 -18.02 -28.83 5.57
C GLU A 370 -16.77 -28.43 4.84
N VAL A 371 -15.71 -29.20 5.05
CA VAL A 371 -14.39 -29.00 4.43
C VAL A 371 -13.93 -30.25 3.72
N PRO A 372 -13.22 -30.13 2.58
CA PRO A 372 -12.74 -31.28 1.83
C PRO A 372 -11.59 -31.97 2.57
N ILE A 373 -11.54 -33.29 2.50
CA ILE A 373 -10.50 -34.12 3.13
C ILE A 373 -9.73 -34.89 2.08
N PRO A 374 -8.91 -34.23 1.25
CA PRO A 374 -8.04 -34.97 0.35
C PRO A 374 -6.96 -35.73 1.14
N PRO A 375 -6.37 -36.78 0.60
CA PRO A 375 -5.23 -37.47 1.19
C PRO A 375 -4.13 -36.49 1.64
N LEU A 376 -3.43 -36.83 2.73
CA LEU A 376 -2.45 -35.92 3.37
C LEU A 376 -1.35 -35.44 2.42
N GLU A 377 -0.94 -36.26 1.48
CA GLU A 377 0.08 -35.91 0.48
C GLU A 377 -0.41 -34.79 -0.44
N ILE A 378 -1.69 -34.78 -0.77
CA ILE A 378 -2.33 -33.72 -1.55
C ILE A 378 -2.39 -32.44 -0.72
N GLN A 379 -2.84 -32.54 0.55
CA GLN A 379 -2.88 -31.40 1.47
C GLN A 379 -1.48 -30.77 1.65
N GLN A 380 -0.45 -31.60 1.86
CA GLN A 380 0.95 -31.14 2.00
C GLN A 380 1.45 -30.41 0.77
N GLU A 381 1.18 -30.94 -0.42
CA GLU A 381 1.60 -30.31 -1.66
C GLU A 381 0.89 -28.97 -1.89
N ILE A 382 -0.42 -28.88 -1.60
CA ILE A 382 -1.17 -27.63 -1.68
C ILE A 382 -0.64 -26.61 -0.68
N VAL A 383 -0.45 -27.00 0.59
CA VAL A 383 0.11 -26.12 1.63
C VAL A 383 1.48 -25.61 1.22
N LYS A 384 2.36 -26.48 0.71
CA LYS A 384 3.69 -26.09 0.24
C LYS A 384 3.64 -25.04 -0.85
N ILE A 385 2.75 -25.19 -1.85
CA ILE A 385 2.59 -24.24 -2.94
C ILE A 385 2.07 -22.89 -2.40
N LEU A 386 1.03 -22.93 -1.56
CA LEU A 386 0.43 -21.70 -1.01
C LEU A 386 1.37 -20.98 -0.04
N ASP A 387 2.19 -21.70 0.73
CA ASP A 387 3.24 -21.13 1.58
C ASP A 387 4.27 -20.33 0.77
N GLN A 388 4.73 -20.88 -0.35
CA GLN A 388 5.68 -20.19 -1.22
C GLN A 388 5.11 -18.89 -1.79
N PHE A 389 3.84 -18.92 -2.23
CA PHE A 389 3.17 -17.70 -2.70
C PHE A 389 2.94 -16.69 -1.58
N SER A 390 2.52 -17.16 -0.40
CA SER A 390 2.30 -16.30 0.77
C SER A 390 3.61 -15.60 1.19
N LEU A 391 4.71 -16.35 1.27
CA LEU A 391 6.03 -15.78 1.57
C LEU A 391 6.41 -14.68 0.57
N LEU A 392 6.18 -14.92 -0.73
CA LEU A 392 6.54 -13.96 -1.78
C LEU A 392 5.69 -12.69 -1.76
N THR A 393 4.40 -12.81 -1.45
CA THR A 393 3.41 -11.72 -1.65
C THR A 393 2.96 -11.01 -0.39
N THR A 394 3.09 -11.64 0.77
CA THR A 394 2.57 -11.10 2.04
C THR A 394 3.63 -10.91 3.12
N ASP A 395 4.78 -11.60 3.02
CA ASP A 395 5.83 -11.44 4.02
C ASP A 395 6.49 -10.06 3.94
N LEU A 396 6.33 -9.30 5.03
CA LEU A 396 6.90 -7.95 5.17
C LEU A 396 8.39 -7.96 5.53
N LEU A 397 8.97 -9.13 5.78
CA LEU A 397 10.38 -9.28 6.19
C LEU A 397 11.24 -9.93 5.10
N ALA A 398 10.67 -10.76 4.23
CA ALA A 398 11.42 -11.54 3.25
C ALA A 398 10.91 -11.44 1.81
N GLY A 399 9.66 -11.04 1.59
CA GLY A 399 9.04 -11.02 0.24
C GLY A 399 9.19 -9.69 -0.50
N ILE A 400 8.49 -9.57 -1.64
CA ILE A 400 8.42 -8.33 -2.43
C ILE A 400 8.02 -7.11 -1.57
N PRO A 401 7.08 -7.21 -0.60
CA PRO A 401 6.78 -6.10 0.29
C PRO A 401 7.97 -5.61 1.12
N ALA A 402 8.85 -6.52 1.57
CA ALA A 402 10.08 -6.16 2.29
C ALA A 402 11.04 -5.37 1.39
N GLU A 403 11.21 -5.81 0.15
CA GLU A 403 12.05 -5.11 -0.83
C GLU A 403 11.49 -3.73 -1.13
N ILE A 404 10.19 -3.59 -1.39
CA ILE A 404 9.53 -2.29 -1.60
C ILE A 404 9.80 -1.35 -0.41
N LYS A 405 9.67 -1.85 0.82
CA LYS A 405 9.93 -1.05 2.03
C LYS A 405 11.39 -0.60 2.13
N ALA A 406 12.33 -1.50 1.83
CA ALA A 406 13.76 -1.19 1.83
C ALA A 406 14.11 -0.16 0.75
N ARG A 407 13.59 -0.34 -0.48
CA ARG A 407 13.81 0.58 -1.60
C ARG A 407 13.19 1.96 -1.36
N LYS A 408 12.01 2.04 -0.73
CA LYS A 408 11.43 3.33 -0.33
C LYS A 408 12.33 4.08 0.64
N LYS A 409 12.84 3.42 1.69
CA LYS A 409 13.78 4.05 2.64
C LYS A 409 15.07 4.51 1.95
N GLN A 410 15.60 3.69 1.04
CA GLN A 410 16.79 4.03 0.26
C GLN A 410 16.51 5.24 -0.65
N TYR A 411 15.37 5.27 -1.33
CA TYR A 411 14.95 6.41 -2.15
C TYR A 411 14.83 7.70 -1.34
N GLU A 412 14.17 7.67 -0.17
CA GLU A 412 14.01 8.83 0.71
C GLU A 412 15.37 9.38 1.16
N TYR A 413 16.28 8.50 1.60
CA TYR A 413 17.63 8.87 1.99
C TYR A 413 18.42 9.53 0.83
N TYR A 414 18.43 8.92 -0.34
CA TYR A 414 19.17 9.49 -1.48
C TYR A 414 18.50 10.76 -2.01
N ARG A 415 17.18 10.83 -2.04
CA ARG A 415 16.45 12.04 -2.43
C ARG A 415 16.83 13.22 -1.54
N GLU A 416 16.80 13.07 -0.23
CA GLU A 416 17.21 14.12 0.70
C GLU A 416 18.66 14.55 0.47
N LYS A 417 19.57 13.58 0.37
CA LYS A 417 21.00 13.85 0.17
C LYS A 417 21.30 14.52 -1.17
N LEU A 418 20.63 14.14 -2.25
CA LEU A 418 20.85 14.68 -3.60
C LEU A 418 20.23 16.06 -3.82
N LEU A 419 19.22 16.41 -3.02
CA LEU A 419 18.48 17.67 -3.15
C LEU A 419 18.95 18.76 -2.18
N THR A 420 19.85 18.43 -1.26
CA THR A 420 20.43 19.37 -0.30
C THR A 420 21.79 19.89 -0.79
N PHE A 421 21.92 21.21 -0.89
CA PHE A 421 23.12 21.88 -1.39
C PHE A 421 23.66 22.89 -0.38
N LYS A 422 24.97 23.16 -0.47
CA LYS A 422 25.59 24.28 0.25
C LYS A 422 25.38 25.56 -0.55
N PRO A 423 24.88 26.66 0.07
CA PRO A 423 24.77 27.95 -0.59
C PRO A 423 26.16 28.48 -1.01
N LEU A 424 26.20 29.27 -2.10
CA LEU A 424 27.35 30.04 -2.48
C LEU A 424 27.78 30.92 -1.28
N THR A 425 29.05 30.81 -0.90
CA THR A 425 29.64 31.70 0.10
C THR A 425 29.92 33.05 -0.59
N PRO A 426 29.33 34.18 -0.12
CA PRO A 426 29.70 35.48 -0.66
C PRO A 426 31.23 35.69 -0.55
N ASN A 427 31.87 36.14 -1.60
CA ASN A 427 33.26 36.59 -1.50
C ASN A 427 33.30 37.66 -0.39
N LYS A 428 34.05 37.44 0.67
CA LYS A 428 34.43 38.52 1.57
C LYS A 428 35.20 39.52 0.69
N GLU A 429 34.61 40.67 0.36
CA GLU A 429 35.36 41.78 -0.18
C GLU A 429 36.51 42.05 0.79
N VAL A 430 37.69 41.82 0.32
CA VAL A 430 38.91 42.32 0.97
C VAL A 430 38.83 43.83 0.85
N LYS A 431 38.31 44.50 1.87
CA LYS A 431 38.51 45.95 2.00
C LYS A 431 40.00 46.19 2.01
N LYS A 432 40.53 46.79 0.89
CA LYS A 432 41.84 47.42 0.84
C LYS A 432 41.81 48.71 1.65
#